data_af5277c2d2a69957ec015514d10f8d06
#
_entry.id   af5277c2d2a69957ec015514d10f8d06
#
_cell.length_a   1.000
_cell.length_b   1.000
_cell.length_c   1.000
_cell.angle_alpha   90.00
_cell.angle_beta   90.00
_cell.angle_gamma   90.00
#
_symmetry.space_group_name_H-M   'P 1'
#
loop_
_entity.id
_entity.type
_entity.pdbx_description
1 polymer ?
#
loop_
_entity_poly.entity_id
_entity_poly.type
_entity_poly.pdbx_seq_one_letter_code
_entity_poly.pdbx_strand_id
1 'polypeptide(L)'
;MFLFDTLHPNNSMFVNTQRYGFNLANLFPAILHQPSWQLDAEVRMRKNQLHSLHLDQTCGIRSHYRQFLSYVPEEIHLLGQQLAKKIPAWELTSSAEYLKMTGESVCFPDYLLTHSTGKKVAMELFHTWHAAPLQERLQQLDAQNYAPLLLGVNRSLLKNEELSKTVKSSPYFSHFGFYFREAPTAAKIIPLLGKWLKNLKKKL
;
A
#
# COMPACT_ATOMS: atom_id res chain seq x y z
N MET A 1 9.05 -13.85 13.65
CA MET A 1 8.54 -12.94 14.69
C MET A 1 8.62 -11.56 14.13
N PHE A 2 7.49 -10.96 13.82
CA PHE A 2 7.42 -9.59 13.30
C PHE A 2 7.04 -8.68 14.46
N LEU A 3 7.92 -7.77 14.83
CA LEU A 3 7.67 -6.75 15.84
C LEU A 3 7.20 -5.47 15.10
N PHE A 4 5.96 -5.07 15.32
CA PHE A 4 5.48 -3.76 14.87
C PHE A 4 5.53 -2.81 16.06
N ASP A 5 6.53 -1.97 16.11
CA ASP A 5 6.61 -0.89 17.08
C ASP A 5 5.83 0.32 16.56
N THR A 6 4.72 0.66 17.22
CA THR A 6 3.83 1.76 16.85
C THR A 6 4.07 3.02 17.68
N LEU A 7 5.20 3.13 18.38
CA LEU A 7 5.52 4.28 19.22
C LEU A 7 6.37 5.30 18.44
N HIS A 8 5.74 6.34 17.91
CA HIS A 8 6.40 7.60 17.65
C HIS A 8 5.67 8.73 18.38
N PRO A 9 6.32 9.39 19.34
CA PRO A 9 5.76 10.56 19.98
C PRO A 9 6.16 11.79 19.17
N ASN A 10 5.28 12.32 18.33
CA ASN A 10 5.20 13.77 18.09
C ASN A 10 4.05 14.13 17.13
N ASN A 11 3.11 14.89 17.71
CA ASN A 11 2.23 15.89 17.11
C ASN A 11 1.51 15.59 15.78
N SER A 12 0.48 14.74 15.86
CA SER A 12 -0.82 14.95 15.18
C SER A 12 -1.79 13.85 15.64
N MET A 13 -2.25 13.98 16.87
CA MET A 13 -2.92 12.90 17.63
C MET A 13 -4.25 12.40 17.03
N PHE A 14 -4.86 13.08 16.06
CA PHE A 14 -6.16 12.70 15.53
C PHE A 14 -6.13 12.04 14.14
N VAL A 15 -5.19 12.38 13.30
CA VAL A 15 -5.09 11.83 11.93
C VAL A 15 -4.40 10.45 11.94
N ASN A 16 -3.41 10.27 12.81
CA ASN A 16 -2.67 9.03 12.91
C ASN A 16 -3.46 7.90 13.58
N THR A 17 -4.27 8.19 14.61
CA THR A 17 -5.06 7.16 15.31
C THR A 17 -6.12 6.48 14.43
N GLN A 18 -6.75 7.18 13.51
CA GLN A 18 -7.68 6.58 12.56
C GLN A 18 -6.96 5.69 11.53
N ARG A 19 -5.80 6.12 11.07
CA ARG A 19 -5.02 5.36 10.08
C ARG A 19 -4.45 4.07 10.66
N TYR A 20 -3.86 4.11 11.85
CA TYR A 20 -3.33 2.91 12.52
C TYR A 20 -4.44 1.96 12.94
N GLY A 21 -5.56 2.48 13.44
CA GLY A 21 -6.73 1.66 13.75
C GLY A 21 -7.29 0.96 12.50
N PHE A 22 -7.30 1.63 11.35
CA PHE A 22 -7.77 1.05 10.10
C PHE A 22 -6.78 0.02 9.54
N ASN A 23 -5.49 0.30 9.62
CA ASN A 23 -4.45 -0.64 9.20
C ASN A 23 -4.44 -1.89 10.09
N LEU A 24 -4.59 -1.73 11.41
CA LEU A 24 -4.71 -2.86 12.32
C LEU A 24 -6.00 -3.65 12.07
N ALA A 25 -7.12 -3.00 11.83
CA ALA A 25 -8.39 -3.65 11.49
C ALA A 25 -8.30 -4.47 10.21
N ASN A 26 -7.52 -4.00 9.21
CA ASN A 26 -7.28 -4.74 7.99
C ASN A 26 -6.24 -5.86 8.15
N LEU A 27 -5.23 -5.66 9.00
CA LEU A 27 -4.17 -6.63 9.25
C LEU A 27 -4.64 -7.76 10.16
N PHE A 28 -5.49 -7.46 11.15
CA PHE A 28 -5.90 -8.42 12.16
C PHE A 28 -6.57 -9.68 11.58
N PRO A 29 -7.49 -9.60 10.62
CA PRO A 29 -8.01 -10.80 9.94
C PRO A 29 -6.93 -11.66 9.27
N ALA A 30 -5.86 -11.06 8.75
CA ALA A 30 -4.75 -11.81 8.15
C ALA A 30 -3.95 -12.58 9.21
N ILE A 31 -3.73 -11.97 10.37
CA ILE A 31 -3.08 -12.62 11.51
C ILE A 31 -3.89 -13.83 11.95
N LEU A 32 -5.21 -13.71 12.02
CA LEU A 32 -6.13 -14.79 12.45
C LEU A 32 -6.13 -16.01 11.50
N HIS A 33 -5.63 -15.88 10.29
CA HIS A 33 -5.50 -16.99 9.34
C HIS A 33 -4.17 -17.77 9.50
N GLN A 34 -3.25 -17.28 10.33
CA GLN A 34 -2.00 -17.98 10.56
C GLN A 34 -2.22 -19.17 11.51
N PRO A 35 -1.50 -20.28 11.31
CA PRO A 35 -1.62 -21.46 12.18
C PRO A 35 -1.12 -21.21 13.61
N SER A 36 -0.22 -20.27 13.80
CA SER A 36 0.27 -19.79 15.09
C SER A 36 0.49 -18.29 15.02
N TRP A 37 -0.13 -17.57 15.97
CA TRP A 37 -0.04 -16.11 16.02
C TRP A 37 -0.14 -15.62 17.47
N GLN A 38 0.47 -14.47 17.70
CA GLN A 38 0.43 -13.71 18.93
C GLN A 38 0.37 -12.22 18.58
N LEU A 39 -0.45 -11.49 19.29
CA LEU A 39 -0.61 -10.04 19.17
C LEU A 39 -0.47 -9.40 20.54
N ASP A 40 0.54 -8.55 20.69
CA ASP A 40 0.71 -7.67 21.83
C ASP A 40 0.49 -6.22 21.36
N ALA A 41 -0.41 -5.51 22.04
CA ALA A 41 -0.73 -4.14 21.69
C ALA A 41 -1.03 -3.30 22.93
N GLU A 42 -0.67 -2.01 22.86
CA GLU A 42 -1.16 -1.02 23.81
C GLU A 42 -2.39 -0.32 23.21
N VAL A 43 -3.52 -0.43 23.93
CA VAL A 43 -4.80 0.15 23.50
C VAL A 43 -5.12 1.34 24.37
N ARG A 44 -5.31 2.49 23.74
CA ARG A 44 -5.75 3.71 24.41
C ARG A 44 -7.27 3.78 24.42
N MET A 45 -7.84 3.63 25.60
CA MET A 45 -9.28 3.71 25.82
C MET A 45 -9.75 5.15 26.09
N ARG A 46 -11.09 5.33 26.25
CA ARG A 46 -11.64 6.61 26.64
C ARG A 46 -10.97 7.12 27.92
N LYS A 47 -10.79 8.44 28.06
CA LYS A 47 -10.06 9.12 29.16
C LYS A 47 -8.55 8.88 29.16
N ASN A 48 -7.98 8.56 28.01
CA ASN A 48 -6.53 8.42 27.80
C ASN A 48 -5.86 7.33 28.66
N GLN A 49 -6.62 6.32 29.11
CA GLN A 49 -6.09 5.19 29.83
C GLN A 49 -5.45 4.20 28.87
N LEU A 50 -4.22 3.82 29.11
CA LEU A 50 -3.50 2.79 28.37
C LEU A 50 -3.76 1.42 29.00
N HIS A 51 -4.12 0.46 28.15
CA HIS A 51 -4.32 -0.93 28.52
C HIS A 51 -3.47 -1.81 27.62
N SER A 52 -2.81 -2.80 28.20
CA SER A 52 -2.12 -3.85 27.43
C SER A 52 -3.14 -4.87 26.96
N LEU A 53 -3.12 -5.18 25.68
CA LEU A 53 -3.89 -6.22 25.05
C LEU A 53 -2.94 -7.34 24.62
N HIS A 54 -3.17 -8.54 25.11
CA HIS A 54 -2.47 -9.73 24.69
C HIS A 54 -3.47 -10.74 24.12
N LEU A 55 -3.27 -11.15 22.88
CA LEU A 55 -4.11 -12.13 22.20
C LEU A 55 -3.21 -13.16 21.50
N ASP A 56 -3.66 -14.40 21.46
CA ASP A 56 -3.02 -15.47 20.72
C ASP A 56 -4.05 -16.44 20.12
N GLN A 57 -3.59 -17.50 19.46
CA GLN A 57 -4.45 -18.50 18.84
C GLN A 57 -5.37 -19.23 19.84
N THR A 58 -5.11 -19.17 21.17
CA THR A 58 -5.93 -19.84 22.20
C THR A 58 -7.15 -19.01 22.61
N CYS A 59 -7.17 -17.71 22.28
CA CYS A 59 -8.29 -16.81 22.60
C CYS A 59 -9.61 -17.16 21.91
N GLY A 60 -9.63 -18.13 21.00
CA GLY A 60 -10.84 -18.57 20.29
C GLY A 60 -11.37 -17.58 19.27
N ILE A 61 -10.67 -16.47 19.03
CA ILE A 61 -11.04 -15.47 18.01
C ILE A 61 -10.75 -16.08 16.63
N ARG A 62 -11.74 -16.00 15.73
CA ARG A 62 -11.62 -16.49 14.36
C ARG A 62 -12.01 -15.40 13.37
N SER A 63 -11.31 -15.38 12.24
CA SER A 63 -11.70 -14.51 11.15
C SER A 63 -13.04 -14.96 10.55
N HIS A 64 -13.96 -14.02 10.34
CA HIS A 64 -15.20 -14.26 9.60
C HIS A 64 -14.95 -14.34 8.09
N TYR A 65 -13.79 -13.86 7.63
CA TYR A 65 -13.42 -13.97 6.23
C TYR A 65 -12.89 -15.37 5.95
N ARG A 66 -13.52 -16.10 5.06
CA ARG A 66 -13.07 -17.45 4.63
C ARG A 66 -11.71 -17.43 3.93
N GLN A 67 -11.40 -16.30 3.26
CA GLN A 67 -10.11 -16.03 2.64
C GLN A 67 -9.77 -14.56 2.87
N PHE A 68 -8.62 -14.28 3.44
CA PHE A 68 -8.18 -12.90 3.73
C PHE A 68 -8.06 -12.04 2.45
N LEU A 69 -7.72 -12.66 1.33
CA LEU A 69 -7.53 -12.00 0.03
C LEU A 69 -8.82 -11.89 -0.80
N SER A 70 -10.00 -12.15 -0.24
CA SER A 70 -11.21 -12.32 -1.03
C SER A 70 -11.95 -11.02 -1.39
N TYR A 71 -11.71 -9.90 -0.74
CA TYR A 71 -12.32 -8.63 -1.15
C TYR A 71 -11.37 -7.83 -2.04
N VAL A 72 -11.45 -8.06 -3.32
CA VAL A 72 -10.91 -7.16 -4.33
C VAL A 72 -12.05 -6.26 -4.77
N PRO A 73 -11.94 -4.92 -4.65
CA PRO A 73 -12.94 -4.01 -5.18
C PRO A 73 -13.25 -4.34 -6.65
N GLU A 74 -14.51 -4.22 -7.05
CA GLU A 74 -14.97 -4.59 -8.39
C GLU A 74 -14.14 -3.88 -9.48
N GLU A 75 -13.78 -2.62 -9.25
CA GLU A 75 -12.96 -1.82 -10.14
C GLU A 75 -11.56 -2.42 -10.38
N ILE A 76 -11.00 -3.02 -9.34
CA ILE A 76 -9.68 -3.69 -9.42
C ILE A 76 -9.80 -5.05 -10.09
N HIS A 77 -10.91 -5.77 -9.85
CA HIS A 77 -11.21 -6.99 -10.59
C HIS A 77 -11.33 -6.71 -12.09
N LEU A 78 -12.07 -5.67 -12.48
CA LEU A 78 -12.19 -5.21 -13.86
C LEU A 78 -10.85 -4.78 -14.45
N LEU A 79 -10.03 -4.08 -13.66
CA LEU A 79 -8.67 -3.74 -14.07
C LEU A 79 -7.83 -5.00 -14.36
N GLY A 80 -7.88 -6.00 -13.47
CA GLY A 80 -7.19 -7.27 -13.65
C GLY A 80 -7.61 -7.97 -14.95
N GLN A 81 -8.91 -8.03 -15.24
CA GLN A 81 -9.43 -8.59 -16.48
C GLN A 81 -8.95 -7.81 -17.72
N GLN A 82 -8.93 -6.48 -17.66
CA GLN A 82 -8.43 -5.64 -18.75
C GLN A 82 -6.93 -5.85 -19.00
N LEU A 83 -6.13 -5.98 -17.94
CA LEU A 83 -4.71 -6.26 -18.04
C LEU A 83 -4.47 -7.65 -18.63
N ALA A 84 -5.14 -8.67 -18.12
CA ALA A 84 -5.02 -10.05 -18.64
C ALA A 84 -5.35 -10.13 -20.14
N LYS A 85 -6.37 -9.38 -20.59
CA LYS A 85 -6.74 -9.33 -22.02
C LYS A 85 -5.71 -8.60 -22.89
N LYS A 86 -5.10 -7.51 -22.40
CA LYS A 86 -4.21 -6.65 -23.19
C LYS A 86 -2.74 -7.04 -23.09
N ILE A 87 -2.34 -7.53 -21.94
CA ILE A 87 -0.96 -7.90 -21.61
C ILE A 87 -0.95 -9.20 -20.79
N PRO A 88 -1.27 -10.35 -21.38
CA PRO A 88 -1.47 -11.63 -20.68
C PRO A 88 -0.23 -12.12 -19.92
N ALA A 89 0.94 -11.54 -20.19
CA ALA A 89 2.15 -11.84 -19.43
C ALA A 89 2.17 -11.22 -18.02
N TRP A 90 1.19 -10.37 -17.67
CA TRP A 90 1.09 -9.73 -16.37
C TRP A 90 -0.16 -10.17 -15.62
N GLU A 91 0.02 -10.49 -14.36
CA GLU A 91 -1.05 -10.82 -13.41
C GLU A 91 -1.12 -9.73 -12.33
N LEU A 92 -2.32 -9.29 -11.98
CA LEU A 92 -2.61 -8.36 -10.89
C LEU A 92 -3.21 -9.14 -9.73
N THR A 93 -2.57 -9.04 -8.57
CA THR A 93 -3.03 -9.66 -7.31
C THR A 93 -3.02 -8.63 -6.17
N SER A 94 -3.76 -8.90 -5.10
CA SER A 94 -3.61 -8.14 -3.85
C SER A 94 -2.21 -8.40 -3.28
N SER A 95 -1.58 -7.36 -2.75
CA SER A 95 -0.23 -7.50 -2.19
C SER A 95 -0.28 -8.04 -0.76
N ALA A 96 0.45 -9.10 -0.52
CA ALA A 96 0.80 -9.58 0.83
C ALA A 96 2.29 -9.32 1.14
N GLU A 97 3.00 -8.71 0.20
CA GLU A 97 4.44 -8.43 0.30
C GLU A 97 4.64 -6.98 0.75
N TYR A 98 5.69 -6.73 1.50
CA TYR A 98 6.11 -5.37 1.85
C TYR A 98 7.38 -4.98 1.08
N LEU A 99 7.57 -3.71 0.84
CA LEU A 99 8.78 -3.14 0.27
C LEU A 99 9.57 -2.43 1.37
N LYS A 100 10.85 -2.75 1.46
CA LYS A 100 11.78 -1.97 2.30
C LYS A 100 12.04 -0.62 1.64
N MET A 101 11.87 0.42 2.42
CA MET A 101 12.14 1.81 2.03
C MET A 101 13.46 2.27 2.66
N THR A 102 13.88 3.49 2.39
CA THR A 102 15.07 4.08 3.04
C THR A 102 14.91 4.12 4.55
N GLY A 103 15.97 3.80 5.26
CA GLY A 103 15.97 3.68 6.73
C GLY A 103 15.24 2.40 7.17
N GLU A 104 14.52 2.49 8.27
CA GLU A 104 13.75 1.38 8.85
C GLU A 104 12.29 1.35 8.36
N SER A 105 11.90 2.26 7.44
CA SER A 105 10.54 2.34 6.99
C SER A 105 10.19 1.23 5.99
N VAL A 106 8.92 0.81 6.02
CA VAL A 106 8.37 -0.19 5.11
C VAL A 106 7.13 0.35 4.39
N CYS A 107 6.94 -0.09 3.16
CA CYS A 107 5.74 0.18 2.39
C CYS A 107 4.93 -1.12 2.26
N PHE A 108 3.65 -1.05 2.56
CA PHE A 108 2.67 -2.11 2.29
C PHE A 108 1.84 -1.67 1.08
N PRO A 109 2.21 -2.10 -0.13
CA PRO A 109 1.47 -1.74 -1.33
C PRO A 109 0.12 -2.45 -1.37
N ASP A 110 -0.86 -1.85 -2.07
CA ASP A 110 -2.19 -2.42 -2.19
C ASP A 110 -2.20 -3.65 -3.12
N TYR A 111 -1.42 -3.59 -4.19
CA TYR A 111 -1.43 -4.59 -5.27
C TYR A 111 -0.02 -4.94 -5.73
N LEU A 112 0.09 -6.14 -6.30
CA LEU A 112 1.28 -6.67 -6.93
C LEU A 112 0.99 -7.02 -8.37
N LEU A 113 1.84 -6.57 -9.28
CA LEU A 113 1.84 -6.93 -10.68
C LEU A 113 3.02 -7.87 -10.95
N THR A 114 2.73 -9.10 -11.32
CA THR A 114 3.73 -10.14 -11.56
C THR A 114 3.80 -10.46 -13.06
N HIS A 115 4.98 -10.35 -13.63
CA HIS A 115 5.23 -10.74 -15.02
C HIS A 115 5.54 -12.24 -15.10
N SER A 116 5.20 -12.88 -16.21
CA SER A 116 5.44 -14.32 -16.45
C SER A 116 6.91 -14.75 -16.31
N THR A 117 7.86 -13.82 -16.38
CA THR A 117 9.29 -14.06 -16.10
C THR A 117 9.67 -13.98 -14.61
N GLY A 118 8.68 -13.89 -13.69
CA GLY A 118 8.90 -13.77 -12.26
C GLY A 118 9.24 -12.35 -11.77
N LYS A 119 9.32 -11.35 -12.66
CA LYS A 119 9.55 -9.95 -12.26
C LYS A 119 8.29 -9.37 -11.64
N LYS A 120 8.46 -8.65 -10.54
CA LYS A 120 7.36 -8.08 -9.75
C LYS A 120 7.48 -6.58 -9.65
N VAL A 121 6.36 -5.88 -9.74
CA VAL A 121 6.25 -4.46 -9.43
C VAL A 121 4.99 -4.23 -8.59
N ALA A 122 5.15 -3.54 -7.49
CA ALA A 122 4.06 -3.21 -6.59
C ALA A 122 3.27 -1.98 -7.09
N MET A 123 2.07 -1.80 -6.60
CA MET A 123 1.24 -0.63 -6.87
C MET A 123 0.56 -0.16 -5.59
N GLU A 124 0.70 1.13 -5.29
CA GLU A 124 0.06 1.80 -4.15
C GLU A 124 -0.89 2.89 -4.68
N LEU A 125 -2.11 2.95 -4.13
CA LEU A 125 -3.16 3.87 -4.54
C LEU A 125 -3.46 4.91 -3.46
N PHE A 126 -3.35 6.18 -3.81
CA PHE A 126 -3.64 7.29 -2.93
C PHE A 126 -5.00 7.90 -3.27
N HIS A 127 -5.99 7.58 -2.43
CA HIS A 127 -7.35 8.12 -2.50
C HIS A 127 -7.45 9.49 -1.81
N THR A 128 -8.63 10.12 -1.87
CA THR A 128 -8.88 11.51 -1.43
C THR A 128 -8.46 11.82 0.00
N TRP A 129 -8.41 10.82 0.87
CA TRP A 129 -8.03 10.95 2.29
C TRP A 129 -6.54 10.68 2.57
N HIS A 130 -5.73 10.39 1.54
CA HIS A 130 -4.32 10.03 1.68
C HIS A 130 -3.35 11.20 1.40
N ALA A 131 -3.71 12.45 1.73
CA ALA A 131 -2.86 13.62 1.41
C ALA A 131 -1.49 13.57 2.10
N ALA A 132 -1.46 13.44 3.42
CA ALA A 132 -0.20 13.38 4.18
C ALA A 132 0.64 12.13 3.85
N PRO A 133 0.05 10.90 3.77
CA PRO A 133 0.77 9.72 3.32
C PRO A 133 1.41 9.84 1.95
N LEU A 134 0.73 10.48 1.00
CA LEU A 134 1.27 10.69 -0.34
C LEU A 134 2.51 11.57 -0.32
N GLN A 135 2.48 12.66 0.44
CA GLN A 135 3.60 13.57 0.55
C GLN A 135 4.84 12.86 1.13
N GLU A 136 4.65 12.12 2.21
CA GLU A 136 5.71 11.33 2.84
C GLU A 136 6.27 10.27 1.88
N ARG A 137 5.39 9.55 1.17
CA ARG A 137 5.78 8.51 0.21
C ARG A 137 6.61 9.09 -0.94
N LEU A 138 6.22 10.25 -1.47
CA LEU A 138 6.98 10.91 -2.54
C LEU A 138 8.37 11.34 -2.05
N GLN A 139 8.49 11.90 -0.86
CA GLN A 139 9.78 12.26 -0.26
C GLN A 139 10.70 11.04 -0.13
N GLN A 140 10.16 9.92 0.36
CA GLN A 140 10.92 8.66 0.48
C GLN A 140 11.40 8.14 -0.87
N LEU A 141 10.53 8.16 -1.88
CA LEU A 141 10.84 7.62 -3.22
C LEU A 141 11.76 8.53 -4.03
N ASP A 142 11.63 9.85 -3.88
CA ASP A 142 12.53 10.81 -4.54
C ASP A 142 13.95 10.76 -3.93
N ALA A 143 14.07 10.39 -2.63
CA ALA A 143 15.35 10.13 -2.00
C ALA A 143 15.95 8.77 -2.40
N GLN A 144 15.11 7.80 -2.78
CA GLN A 144 15.53 6.49 -3.30
C GLN A 144 15.60 6.54 -4.83
N ASN A 145 16.76 6.31 -5.40
CA ASN A 145 16.91 6.28 -6.87
C ASN A 145 16.12 5.17 -7.57
N TYR A 146 15.55 4.21 -6.85
CA TYR A 146 14.76 3.11 -7.41
C TYR A 146 13.97 2.35 -6.35
N ALA A 147 12.68 2.15 -6.61
CA ALA A 147 11.81 1.18 -5.95
C ALA A 147 10.90 0.52 -6.99
N PRO A 148 10.56 -0.77 -6.86
CA PRO A 148 9.65 -1.45 -7.79
C PRO A 148 8.19 -1.13 -7.45
N LEU A 149 7.80 0.16 -7.50
CA LEU A 149 6.51 0.65 -7.04
C LEU A 149 5.88 1.61 -8.06
N LEU A 150 4.65 1.36 -8.46
CA LEU A 150 3.82 2.30 -9.20
C LEU A 150 2.95 3.09 -8.24
N LEU A 151 2.82 4.40 -8.46
CA LEU A 151 1.99 5.28 -7.63
C LEU A 151 0.75 5.75 -8.39
N GLY A 152 -0.41 5.31 -7.93
CA GLY A 152 -1.69 5.85 -8.38
C GLY A 152 -2.16 6.99 -7.48
N VAL A 153 -2.45 8.16 -8.03
CA VAL A 153 -2.93 9.33 -7.28
C VAL A 153 -4.31 9.74 -7.76
N ASN A 154 -5.26 9.79 -6.84
CA ASN A 154 -6.59 10.30 -7.14
C ASN A 154 -6.52 11.80 -7.47
N ARG A 155 -7.10 12.20 -8.60
CA ARG A 155 -7.08 13.60 -9.06
C ARG A 155 -7.68 14.60 -8.07
N SER A 156 -8.57 14.17 -7.19
CA SER A 156 -9.16 15.04 -6.18
C SER A 156 -8.14 15.54 -5.15
N LEU A 157 -7.05 14.81 -4.92
CA LEU A 157 -5.94 15.24 -4.07
C LEU A 157 -5.23 16.48 -4.62
N LEU A 158 -5.22 16.65 -5.94
CA LEU A 158 -4.57 17.79 -6.62
C LEU A 158 -5.34 19.12 -6.48
N LYS A 159 -6.52 19.12 -5.83
CA LYS A 159 -7.23 20.34 -5.44
C LYS A 159 -6.46 21.11 -4.36
N ASN A 160 -5.65 20.41 -3.57
CA ASN A 160 -4.68 21.03 -2.69
C ASN A 160 -3.47 21.49 -3.53
N GLU A 161 -3.25 22.80 -3.61
CA GLU A 161 -2.19 23.39 -4.45
C GLU A 161 -0.78 22.95 -4.04
N GLU A 162 -0.51 22.88 -2.73
CA GLU A 162 0.79 22.47 -2.22
C GLU A 162 1.09 21.02 -2.60
N LEU A 163 0.15 20.12 -2.34
CA LEU A 163 0.28 18.72 -2.72
C LEU A 163 0.39 18.55 -4.23
N SER A 164 -0.38 19.34 -5.00
CA SER A 164 -0.29 19.35 -6.47
C SER A 164 1.09 19.74 -6.96
N LYS A 165 1.72 20.75 -6.33
CA LYS A 165 3.10 21.14 -6.64
C LYS A 165 4.08 20.02 -6.33
N THR A 166 3.97 19.42 -5.12
CA THR A 166 4.82 18.30 -4.70
C THR A 166 4.73 17.12 -5.66
N VAL A 167 3.51 16.70 -6.03
CA VAL A 167 3.31 15.58 -6.97
C VAL A 167 3.90 15.88 -8.35
N LYS A 168 3.71 17.09 -8.85
CA LYS A 168 4.20 17.50 -10.20
C LYS A 168 5.72 17.69 -10.24
N SER A 169 6.34 18.08 -9.13
CA SER A 169 7.79 18.25 -9.04
C SER A 169 8.55 16.97 -8.74
N SER A 170 7.85 15.89 -8.31
CA SER A 170 8.49 14.61 -7.99
C SER A 170 9.05 13.94 -9.24
N PRO A 171 10.37 13.72 -9.32
CA PRO A 171 11.00 12.95 -10.39
C PRO A 171 10.49 11.51 -10.43
N TYR A 172 10.29 10.89 -9.27
CA TYR A 172 9.76 9.53 -9.19
C TYR A 172 8.36 9.44 -9.80
N PHE A 173 7.45 10.34 -9.40
CA PHE A 173 6.09 10.35 -9.91
C PHE A 173 6.03 10.56 -11.42
N SER A 174 6.91 11.39 -11.98
CA SER A 174 6.97 11.61 -13.42
C SER A 174 7.28 10.35 -14.23
N HIS A 175 7.99 9.38 -13.63
CA HIS A 175 8.40 8.13 -14.25
C HIS A 175 7.44 6.97 -13.97
N PHE A 176 6.95 6.85 -12.73
CA PHE A 176 6.21 5.69 -12.24
C PHE A 176 4.85 6.04 -11.64
N GLY A 177 4.44 7.31 -11.72
CA GLY A 177 3.17 7.80 -11.25
C GLY A 177 2.08 7.82 -12.35
N PHE A 178 0.83 7.72 -11.92
CA PHE A 178 -0.33 7.95 -12.77
C PHE A 178 -1.49 8.55 -11.97
N TYR A 179 -2.40 9.21 -12.69
CA TYR A 179 -3.59 9.78 -12.11
C TYR A 179 -4.82 8.95 -12.43
N PHE A 180 -5.69 8.78 -11.44
CA PHE A 180 -7.01 8.19 -11.61
C PHE A 180 -8.10 9.09 -11.00
N ARG A 181 -9.38 8.82 -11.31
CA ARG A 181 -10.54 9.49 -10.70
C ARG A 181 -11.28 8.55 -9.77
N GLU A 182 -12.03 7.62 -10.31
CA GLU A 182 -12.77 6.59 -9.55
C GLU A 182 -11.88 5.37 -9.33
N ALA A 183 -11.29 4.84 -10.40
CA ALA A 183 -10.42 3.68 -10.37
C ALA A 183 -9.23 3.81 -11.32
N PRO A 184 -8.14 3.07 -11.08
CA PRO A 184 -7.04 2.94 -12.02
C PRO A 184 -7.48 2.23 -13.31
N THR A 185 -6.87 2.58 -14.44
CA THR A 185 -7.20 1.98 -15.74
C THR A 185 -5.98 1.32 -16.38
N ALA A 186 -6.20 0.25 -17.13
CA ALA A 186 -5.15 -0.45 -17.86
C ALA A 186 -4.37 0.48 -18.82
N ALA A 187 -5.05 1.45 -19.45
CA ALA A 187 -4.42 2.41 -20.35
C ALA A 187 -3.35 3.28 -19.64
N LYS A 188 -3.47 3.53 -18.33
CA LYS A 188 -2.49 4.28 -17.54
C LYS A 188 -1.35 3.41 -17.04
N ILE A 189 -1.61 2.16 -16.73
CA ILE A 189 -0.66 1.23 -16.12
C ILE A 189 0.25 0.58 -17.17
N ILE A 190 -0.29 0.14 -18.30
CA ILE A 190 0.48 -0.57 -19.35
C ILE A 190 1.74 0.18 -19.80
N PRO A 191 1.70 1.50 -20.10
CA PRO A 191 2.92 2.23 -20.48
C PRO A 191 3.98 2.26 -19.39
N LEU A 192 3.56 2.31 -18.10
CA LEU A 192 4.47 2.33 -16.97
C LEU A 192 5.16 0.97 -16.78
N LEU A 193 4.42 -0.13 -16.93
CA LEU A 193 5.00 -1.48 -16.91
C LEU A 193 6.04 -1.66 -18.02
N GLY A 194 5.76 -1.14 -19.22
CA GLY A 194 6.72 -1.16 -20.32
C GLY A 194 8.00 -0.37 -20.04
N LYS A 195 7.87 0.82 -19.44
CA LYS A 195 9.03 1.62 -18.99
C LYS A 195 9.82 0.91 -17.91
N TRP A 196 9.12 0.34 -16.91
CA TRP A 196 9.74 -0.37 -15.81
C TRP A 196 10.58 -1.58 -16.29
N LEU A 197 10.04 -2.41 -17.19
CA LEU A 197 10.78 -3.53 -17.80
C LEU A 197 12.04 -3.08 -18.57
N LYS A 198 11.97 -1.95 -19.27
CA LYS A 198 13.13 -1.39 -19.99
C LYS A 198 14.22 -0.90 -19.05
N ASN A 199 13.85 -0.31 -17.92
CA ASN A 199 14.80 0.17 -16.92
C ASN A 199 15.54 -0.98 -16.22
N LEU A 200 14.88 -2.11 -16.00
CA LEU A 200 15.54 -3.31 -15.48
C LEU A 200 16.61 -3.87 -16.42
N LYS A 201 16.37 -3.81 -17.73
CA LYS A 201 17.35 -4.27 -18.74
C LYS A 201 18.60 -3.38 -18.84
N LYS A 202 18.53 -2.12 -18.39
CA LYS A 202 19.67 -1.20 -18.40
C LYS A 202 20.56 -1.30 -17.16
N LYS A 203 20.09 -1.99 -16.11
CA LYS A 203 20.82 -2.17 -14.84
C LYS A 203 21.49 -3.56 -14.73
N LEU A 204 21.27 -4.43 -15.70
CA LEU A 204 21.98 -5.71 -15.93
C LEU A 204 23.07 -5.52 -16.98
#